data_35fefef7fabeb94c2aa7235d8331a778
#
_entry.id   35fefef7fabeb94c2aa7235d8331a778
#
_cell.length_a   1.000
_cell.length_b   1.000
_cell.length_c   1.000
_cell.angle_alpha   90.00
_cell.angle_beta   90.00
_cell.angle_gamma   90.00
#
_symmetry.space_group_name_H-M   'P 1'
#
loop_
_entity.id
_entity.type
_entity.pdbx_description
1 polymer ?
#
loop_
_entity_poly.entity_id
_entity_poly.type
_entity_poly.pdbx_seq_one_letter_code
_entity_poly.pdbx_strand_id
1 'polypeptide(L)'
;MKTAVNGLGLIGGSIAKELNRQASPFEVYGIDSSELHVSKAIELGLVRSTLSLDEAINRCTQMILAVPADKIQALAIDVLDRIGAHHIVFDVGSTKDEICKTVAAHTMRHRFVAAHPLADTEFSGPEATHLNLFRGK
;
A
#
# COMPACT_ATOMS: atom_id res chain seq x y z
N MET A 1 7.94 5.98 12.00
CA MET A 1 8.06 5.71 10.56
C MET A 1 6.74 6.04 9.88
N LYS A 2 6.79 6.80 8.81
CA LYS A 2 5.60 7.20 8.07
C LYS A 2 5.42 6.30 6.85
N THR A 3 4.26 5.67 6.77
CA THR A 3 3.92 4.70 5.72
C THR A 3 2.66 5.15 5.01
N ALA A 4 2.69 5.15 3.70
CA ALA A 4 1.50 5.39 2.87
C ALA A 4 1.02 4.07 2.27
N VAL A 5 -0.26 3.78 2.42
CA VAL A 5 -0.91 2.61 1.82
C VAL A 5 -1.78 3.12 0.68
N ASN A 6 -1.39 2.78 -0.54
CA ASN A 6 -2.13 3.14 -1.74
C ASN A 6 -3.04 1.99 -2.13
N GLY A 7 -4.34 2.20 -1.99
CA GLY A 7 -5.36 1.18 -2.12
C GLY A 7 -5.85 0.73 -0.74
N LEU A 8 -7.06 1.12 -0.39
CA LEU A 8 -7.64 0.87 0.93
C LEU A 8 -8.75 -0.20 0.87
N GLY A 9 -8.55 -1.20 0.01
CA GLY A 9 -9.41 -2.37 -0.06
C GLY A 9 -9.06 -3.38 1.03
N LEU A 10 -9.36 -4.65 0.80
CA LEU A 10 -9.10 -5.71 1.78
C LEU A 10 -7.64 -5.77 2.22
N ILE A 11 -6.74 -5.91 1.25
CA ILE A 11 -5.31 -6.14 1.56
C ILE A 11 -4.69 -4.87 2.16
N GLY A 12 -4.84 -3.73 1.49
CA GLY A 12 -4.27 -2.46 1.96
C GLY A 12 -4.84 -2.05 3.30
N GLY A 13 -6.16 -2.17 3.48
CA GLY A 13 -6.82 -1.87 4.74
C GLY A 13 -6.36 -2.77 5.87
N SER A 14 -6.16 -4.06 5.61
CA SER A 14 -5.67 -5.01 6.61
C SER A 14 -4.22 -4.72 7.01
N ILE A 15 -3.38 -4.36 6.04
CA ILE A 15 -2.01 -3.93 6.33
C ILE A 15 -2.01 -2.67 7.20
N ALA A 16 -2.82 -1.68 6.84
CA ALA A 16 -2.94 -0.44 7.62
C ALA A 16 -3.37 -0.73 9.07
N LYS A 17 -4.33 -1.62 9.21
CA LYS A 17 -4.85 -2.02 10.52
C LYS A 17 -3.78 -2.68 11.38
N GLU A 18 -3.01 -3.61 10.80
CA GLU A 18 -1.92 -4.28 11.52
C GLU A 18 -0.80 -3.31 11.89
N LEU A 19 -0.42 -2.40 11.00
CA LEU A 19 0.60 -1.40 11.30
C LEU A 19 0.19 -0.50 12.46
N ASN A 20 -1.08 -0.12 12.53
CA ASN A 20 -1.60 0.70 13.62
C ASN A 20 -1.59 -0.03 14.97
N ARG A 21 -1.56 -1.37 14.98
CA ARG A 21 -1.50 -2.15 16.22
C ARG A 21 -0.10 -2.27 16.80
N GLN A 22 0.92 -2.02 16.00
CA GLN A 22 2.30 -2.19 16.47
C GLN A 22 2.61 -1.21 17.60
N ALA A 23 3.37 -1.67 18.56
CA ALA A 23 3.79 -0.85 19.69
C ALA A 23 4.72 0.29 19.26
N SER A 24 5.33 0.15 18.11
CA SER A 24 6.17 1.19 17.54
C SER A 24 5.32 2.23 16.80
N PRO A 25 5.71 3.50 16.81
CA PRO A 25 4.89 4.57 16.27
C PRO A 25 4.93 4.62 14.74
N PHE A 26 4.20 3.70 14.11
CA PHE A 26 3.92 3.86 12.69
C PHE A 26 2.84 4.92 12.53
N GLU A 27 3.10 5.87 11.64
CA GLU A 27 2.06 6.80 11.18
C GLU A 27 1.60 6.29 9.81
N VAL A 28 0.34 5.84 9.73
CA VAL A 28 -0.20 5.25 8.52
C VAL A 28 -1.14 6.22 7.83
N TYR A 29 -0.84 6.51 6.59
CA TYR A 29 -1.65 7.37 5.73
C TYR A 29 -2.21 6.54 4.58
N GLY A 30 -3.37 6.95 4.06
CA GLY A 30 -4.03 6.26 2.98
C GLY A 30 -4.09 7.06 1.69
N ILE A 31 -4.07 6.36 0.58
CA ILE A 31 -4.33 6.92 -0.75
C ILE A 31 -5.33 5.99 -1.42
N ASP A 32 -6.47 6.54 -1.87
CA ASP A 32 -7.44 5.76 -2.63
C ASP A 32 -8.27 6.71 -3.49
N SER A 33 -8.55 6.31 -4.72
CA SER A 33 -9.39 7.09 -5.63
C SER A 33 -10.88 7.00 -5.29
N SER A 34 -11.28 6.01 -4.50
CA SER A 34 -12.66 5.83 -4.06
C SER A 34 -12.94 6.64 -2.81
N GLU A 35 -13.79 7.65 -2.89
CA GLU A 35 -14.21 8.43 -1.73
C GLU A 35 -14.88 7.57 -0.67
N LEU A 36 -15.58 6.51 -1.09
CA LEU A 36 -16.21 5.58 -0.16
C LEU A 36 -15.15 4.82 0.64
N HIS A 37 -14.10 4.31 -0.02
CA HIS A 37 -13.00 3.64 0.66
C HIS A 37 -12.27 4.57 1.63
N VAL A 38 -12.04 5.82 1.22
CA VAL A 38 -11.42 6.85 2.06
C VAL A 38 -12.24 7.08 3.32
N SER A 39 -13.53 7.35 3.16
CA SER A 39 -14.42 7.61 4.29
C SER A 39 -14.48 6.45 5.26
N LYS A 40 -14.58 5.22 4.75
CA LYS A 40 -14.63 4.01 5.58
C LYS A 40 -13.31 3.74 6.28
N ALA A 41 -12.20 3.95 5.63
CA ALA A 41 -10.88 3.75 6.23
C ALA A 41 -10.66 4.72 7.41
N ILE A 42 -11.09 5.97 7.27
CA ILE A 42 -11.00 6.95 8.34
C ILE A 42 -11.98 6.59 9.48
N GLU A 43 -13.21 6.25 9.15
CA GLU A 43 -14.24 5.86 10.13
C GLU A 43 -13.79 4.65 10.95
N LEU A 44 -13.16 3.67 10.32
CA LEU A 44 -12.67 2.46 10.98
C LEU A 44 -11.30 2.65 11.67
N GLY A 45 -10.69 3.81 11.57
CA GLY A 45 -9.40 4.09 12.18
C GLY A 45 -8.23 3.35 11.54
N LEU A 46 -8.35 2.97 10.26
CA LEU A 46 -7.30 2.25 9.55
C LEU A 46 -6.13 3.12 9.18
N VAL A 47 -6.39 4.40 8.93
CA VAL A 47 -5.38 5.38 8.55
C VAL A 47 -5.55 6.64 9.38
N ARG A 48 -4.44 7.35 9.58
CA ARG A 48 -4.43 8.62 10.30
C ARG A 48 -5.18 9.71 9.52
N SER A 49 -4.89 9.78 8.24
CA SER A 49 -5.58 10.64 7.28
C SER A 49 -5.26 10.14 5.88
N THR A 50 -5.84 10.78 4.87
CA THR A 50 -5.53 10.48 3.48
C THR A 50 -4.66 11.57 2.88
N LEU A 51 -3.84 11.21 1.90
CA LEU A 51 -2.92 12.09 1.22
C LEU A 51 -3.07 11.93 -0.29
N SER A 52 -2.66 12.95 -1.04
CA SER A 52 -2.39 12.77 -2.47
C SER A 52 -1.09 11.98 -2.63
N LEU A 53 -0.84 11.47 -3.83
CA LEU A 53 0.42 10.75 -4.10
C LEU A 53 1.63 11.65 -3.87
N ASP A 54 1.59 12.89 -4.32
CA ASP A 54 2.68 13.86 -4.12
C ASP A 54 2.95 14.11 -2.64
N GLU A 55 1.90 14.32 -1.85
CA GLU A 55 2.04 14.51 -0.40
C GLU A 55 2.65 13.28 0.26
N ALA A 56 2.21 12.08 -0.15
CA ALA A 56 2.70 10.83 0.41
C ALA A 56 4.20 10.64 0.10
N ILE A 57 4.63 10.93 -1.11
CA ILE A 57 6.04 10.82 -1.49
C ILE A 57 6.89 11.79 -0.68
N ASN A 58 6.38 13.00 -0.43
CA ASN A 58 7.12 14.01 0.34
C ASN A 58 7.16 13.71 1.84
N ARG A 59 6.16 13.02 2.39
CA ARG A 59 6.00 12.84 3.83
C ARG A 59 6.33 11.44 4.33
N CYS A 60 6.21 10.43 3.48
CA CYS A 60 6.37 9.02 3.87
C CYS A 60 7.64 8.43 3.29
N THR A 61 8.24 7.50 4.02
CA THR A 61 9.43 6.76 3.56
C THR A 61 9.10 5.37 3.05
N GLN A 62 7.93 4.84 3.41
CA GLN A 62 7.43 3.57 2.91
C GLN A 62 6.17 3.79 2.10
N MET A 63 6.12 3.16 0.93
CA MET A 63 4.96 3.18 0.04
C MET A 63 4.51 1.75 -0.18
N ILE A 64 3.28 1.44 0.18
CA ILE A 64 2.69 0.11 -0.03
C ILE A 64 1.64 0.24 -1.12
N LEU A 65 1.84 -0.47 -2.22
CA LEU A 65 0.96 -0.43 -3.38
C LEU A 65 0.02 -1.63 -3.33
N ALA A 66 -1.23 -1.38 -2.97
CA ALA A 66 -2.26 -2.40 -2.80
C ALA A 66 -3.48 -2.12 -3.68
N VAL A 67 -3.24 -1.53 -4.85
CA VAL A 67 -4.29 -1.26 -5.84
C VAL A 67 -4.55 -2.49 -6.71
N PRO A 68 -5.67 -2.51 -7.46
CA PRO A 68 -5.97 -3.61 -8.38
C PRO A 68 -4.85 -3.88 -9.39
N ALA A 69 -4.73 -5.13 -9.83
CA ALA A 69 -3.65 -5.59 -10.70
C ALA A 69 -3.54 -4.82 -12.02
N ASP A 70 -4.66 -4.36 -12.57
CA ASP A 70 -4.67 -3.58 -13.81
C ASP A 70 -4.08 -2.17 -13.67
N LYS A 71 -3.94 -1.69 -12.45
CA LYS A 71 -3.43 -0.34 -12.15
C LYS A 71 -2.02 -0.33 -11.57
N ILE A 72 -1.54 -1.48 -11.11
CA ILE A 72 -0.30 -1.54 -10.32
C ILE A 72 0.94 -1.16 -11.11
N GLN A 73 1.01 -1.53 -12.38
CA GLN A 73 2.20 -1.29 -13.21
C GLN A 73 2.45 0.20 -13.43
N ALA A 74 1.42 0.92 -13.88
CA ALA A 74 1.52 2.36 -14.11
C ALA A 74 1.82 3.11 -12.80
N LEU A 75 1.16 2.71 -11.71
CA LEU A 75 1.39 3.31 -10.40
C LEU A 75 2.82 3.08 -9.92
N ALA A 76 3.33 1.87 -10.05
CA ALA A 76 4.68 1.53 -9.63
C ALA A 76 5.72 2.39 -10.35
N ILE A 77 5.61 2.54 -11.66
CA ILE A 77 6.51 3.38 -12.44
C ILE A 77 6.40 4.85 -12.01
N ASP A 78 5.18 5.35 -11.85
CA ASP A 78 4.96 6.74 -11.42
C ASP A 78 5.60 7.00 -10.04
N VAL A 79 5.43 6.09 -9.11
CA VAL A 79 6.04 6.20 -7.78
C VAL A 79 7.57 6.13 -7.88
N LEU A 80 8.12 5.15 -8.60
CA LEU A 80 9.57 4.99 -8.75
C LEU A 80 10.22 6.19 -9.42
N ASP A 81 9.52 6.86 -10.34
CA ASP A 81 10.02 8.07 -10.99
C ASP A 81 10.16 9.26 -10.03
N ARG A 82 9.44 9.25 -8.93
CA ARG A 82 9.35 10.38 -7.99
C ARG A 82 10.11 10.17 -6.68
N ILE A 83 10.41 8.92 -6.31
CA ILE A 83 11.04 8.64 -5.01
C ILE A 83 12.53 8.96 -5.00
N GLY A 84 13.08 9.11 -3.78
CA GLY A 84 14.49 9.29 -3.53
C GLY A 84 15.11 8.06 -2.88
N ALA A 85 16.39 8.16 -2.55
CA ALA A 85 17.19 7.06 -2.01
C ALA A 85 16.73 6.54 -0.65
N HIS A 86 15.93 7.33 0.07
CA HIS A 86 15.45 6.97 1.41
C HIS A 86 14.10 6.25 1.39
N HIS A 87 13.49 6.12 0.23
CA HIS A 87 12.20 5.44 0.09
C HIS A 87 12.34 3.95 -0.14
N ILE A 88 11.30 3.21 0.27
CA ILE A 88 11.11 1.81 -0.07
C ILE A 88 9.67 1.64 -0.57
N VAL A 89 9.49 0.90 -1.65
CA VAL A 89 8.18 0.67 -2.27
C VAL A 89 7.90 -0.82 -2.26
N PHE A 90 6.76 -1.20 -1.70
CA PHE A 90 6.28 -2.58 -1.68
C PHE A 90 5.05 -2.70 -2.58
N ASP A 91 5.05 -3.69 -3.44
CA ASP A 91 3.86 -4.11 -4.16
C ASP A 91 3.33 -5.39 -3.50
N VAL A 92 2.03 -5.44 -3.23
CA VAL A 92 1.39 -6.59 -2.60
C VAL A 92 0.34 -7.25 -3.51
N GLY A 93 0.37 -6.95 -4.79
CA GLY A 93 -0.52 -7.55 -5.77
C GLY A 93 -0.27 -9.04 -6.00
N SER A 94 -1.26 -9.72 -6.55
CA SER A 94 -1.19 -11.19 -6.77
C SER A 94 -0.41 -11.59 -8.02
N THR A 95 -0.26 -10.69 -9.00
CA THR A 95 0.41 -10.98 -10.27
C THR A 95 1.79 -10.35 -10.28
N LYS A 96 2.84 -11.18 -10.23
CA LYS A 96 4.23 -10.70 -10.11
C LYS A 96 4.98 -10.61 -11.43
N ASP A 97 4.65 -11.46 -12.38
CA ASP A 97 5.42 -11.57 -13.63
C ASP A 97 5.46 -10.21 -14.37
N GLU A 98 4.31 -9.64 -14.62
CA GLU A 98 4.18 -8.36 -15.34
C GLU A 98 4.83 -7.20 -14.58
N ILE A 99 4.56 -7.09 -13.29
CA ILE A 99 5.11 -5.98 -12.50
C ILE A 99 6.63 -6.08 -12.40
N CYS A 100 7.18 -7.27 -12.20
CA CYS A 100 8.63 -7.46 -12.13
C CYS A 100 9.30 -7.11 -13.45
N LYS A 101 8.70 -7.49 -14.58
CA LYS A 101 9.20 -7.10 -15.91
C LYS A 101 9.14 -5.59 -16.11
N THR A 102 8.03 -4.97 -15.70
CA THR A 102 7.81 -3.53 -15.85
C THR A 102 8.86 -2.71 -15.11
N VAL A 103 9.22 -3.10 -13.89
CA VAL A 103 10.17 -2.34 -13.07
C VAL A 103 11.63 -2.76 -13.27
N ALA A 104 11.89 -3.87 -13.96
CA ALA A 104 13.22 -4.48 -14.03
C ALA A 104 14.32 -3.54 -14.51
N ALA A 105 14.03 -2.67 -15.47
CA ALA A 105 14.99 -1.74 -16.04
C ALA A 105 14.96 -0.35 -15.39
N HIS A 106 14.13 -0.13 -14.39
CA HIS A 106 14.02 1.18 -13.75
C HIS A 106 15.26 1.47 -12.90
N THR A 107 15.75 2.70 -12.93
CA THR A 107 16.92 3.12 -12.16
C THR A 107 16.74 2.95 -10.65
N MET A 108 15.49 3.03 -10.17
CA MET A 108 15.14 2.87 -8.76
C MET A 108 14.66 1.46 -8.42
N ARG A 109 14.93 0.46 -9.29
CA ARG A 109 14.51 -0.93 -9.08
C ARG A 109 14.93 -1.48 -7.70
N HIS A 110 16.09 -1.09 -7.23
CA HIS A 110 16.63 -1.54 -5.93
C HIS A 110 15.82 -1.03 -4.73
N ARG A 111 14.90 -0.10 -4.93
CA ARG A 111 13.98 0.39 -3.90
C ARG A 111 12.60 -0.28 -3.96
N PHE A 112 12.42 -1.21 -4.87
CA PHE A 112 11.14 -1.88 -5.08
C PHE A 112 11.20 -3.32 -4.57
N VAL A 113 10.22 -3.70 -3.76
CA VAL A 113 10.06 -5.06 -3.24
C VAL A 113 8.74 -5.62 -3.75
N ALA A 114 8.83 -6.66 -4.56
CA ALA A 114 7.66 -7.39 -5.02
C ALA A 114 7.25 -8.39 -3.94
N ALA A 115 6.04 -8.27 -3.42
CA ALA A 115 5.53 -9.15 -2.38
C ALA A 115 4.15 -9.66 -2.76
N HIS A 116 3.76 -10.79 -2.20
CA HIS A 116 2.42 -11.35 -2.41
C HIS A 116 1.96 -12.02 -1.12
N PRO A 117 1.22 -11.28 -0.27
CA PRO A 117 0.61 -11.89 0.92
C PRO A 117 -0.40 -12.96 0.51
N LEU A 118 -0.24 -14.17 1.03
CA LEU A 118 -1.16 -15.28 0.75
C LEU A 118 -2.31 -15.26 1.77
N ALA A 119 -3.09 -14.19 1.75
CA ALA A 119 -4.20 -13.98 2.65
C ALA A 119 -5.37 -13.36 1.87
N ASP A 120 -6.55 -13.97 2.00
CA ASP A 120 -7.70 -13.53 1.23
C ASP A 120 -8.99 -13.82 1.98
N THR A 121 -10.06 -13.13 1.59
CA THR A 121 -11.42 -13.41 2.03
C THR A 121 -12.39 -13.18 0.87
N GLU A 122 -13.62 -13.64 1.01
CA GLU A 122 -14.68 -13.43 0.01
C GLU A 122 -15.20 -11.99 -0.02
N PHE A 123 -14.86 -11.18 0.99
CA PHE A 123 -15.29 -9.79 1.08
C PHE A 123 -14.23 -8.85 0.49
N SER A 124 -14.66 -7.64 0.13
CA SER A 124 -13.79 -6.61 -0.41
C SER A 124 -14.08 -5.26 0.25
N GLY A 125 -13.17 -4.30 0.03
CA GLY A 125 -13.28 -2.97 0.60
C GLY A 125 -12.76 -2.89 2.04
N PRO A 126 -12.69 -1.66 2.60
CA PRO A 126 -12.16 -1.46 3.97
C PRO A 126 -12.97 -2.20 5.04
N GLU A 127 -14.26 -2.39 4.84
CA GLU A 127 -15.12 -3.11 5.78
C GLU A 127 -14.74 -4.58 5.92
N ALA A 128 -14.09 -5.14 4.92
CA ALA A 128 -13.64 -6.53 4.94
C ALA A 128 -12.33 -6.72 5.70
N THR A 129 -11.68 -5.65 6.12
CA THR A 129 -10.40 -5.74 6.83
C THR A 129 -10.59 -6.42 8.17
N HIS A 130 -9.64 -7.23 8.56
CA HIS A 130 -9.61 -7.77 9.89
C HIS A 130 -8.19 -7.94 10.39
N LEU A 131 -8.08 -7.87 11.72
CA LEU A 131 -6.81 -8.05 12.41
C LEU A 131 -6.32 -9.48 12.19
N ASN A 132 -5.02 -9.63 12.14
CA ASN A 132 -4.36 -10.92 12.00
C ASN A 132 -4.58 -11.63 10.65
N LEU A 133 -5.08 -10.90 9.62
CA LEU A 133 -5.22 -11.46 8.28
C LEU A 133 -3.91 -12.08 7.79
N PHE A 134 -2.80 -11.43 8.09
CA PHE A 134 -1.46 -11.86 7.63
C PHE A 134 -0.68 -12.65 8.68
N ARG A 135 -1.27 -12.89 9.83
CA ARG A 135 -0.58 -13.59 10.92
C ARG A 135 -0.29 -15.02 10.51
N GLY A 136 0.98 -15.40 10.52
CA GLY A 136 1.41 -16.73 10.09
C GLY A 136 1.48 -16.93 8.58
N LYS A 137 1.37 -15.87 7.81
CA LYS A 137 1.42 -15.93 6.34
C LYS A 137 2.80 -15.59 5.78
#